data_67477be473c7d29b8e3068d09a1080d1
#
_entry.id   67477be473c7d29b8e3068d09a1080d1
#
_cell.length_a   1.000
_cell.length_b   1.000
_cell.length_c   1.000
_cell.angle_alpha   90.00
_cell.angle_beta   90.00
_cell.angle_gamma   90.00
#
_symmetry.space_group_name_H-M   'P 1'
#
loop_
_entity.id
_entity.type
_entity.pdbx_description
1 polymer ?
#
loop_
_entity_poly.entity_id
_entity_poly.type
_entity_poly.pdbx_seq_one_letter_code
_entity_poly.pdbx_strand_id
1 'polypeptide(L)'
;MVSCGQKANIAIAQGAGIPCGRAVVINDKAETGIPDVWACGDCAELDGVNVALWSQAVEQGLTAGANAAGGDRRIGRFDRSLILNSHLVNLFALGDLSGEGCECVERRRTFTGFSINEKPPTALEKRFYRDGYLVGGCILGNLSGMESMKKQIEEGASR
;
A
#
# COMPACT_ATOMS: atom_id res chain seq x y z
N MET A 1 19.85 -10.80 -8.59
CA MET A 1 19.09 -9.55 -8.35
C MET A 1 18.78 -9.51 -6.87
N VAL A 2 19.08 -8.40 -6.19
CA VAL A 2 18.77 -8.20 -4.77
C VAL A 2 17.64 -7.17 -4.69
N SER A 3 16.54 -7.48 -3.98
CA SER A 3 15.38 -6.61 -3.77
C SER A 3 14.91 -6.79 -2.33
N CYS A 4 15.61 -6.11 -1.40
CA CYS A 4 15.44 -6.29 0.05
C CYS A 4 14.97 -5.00 0.75
N GLY A 5 14.13 -4.23 0.07
CA GLY A 5 13.57 -2.99 0.59
C GLY A 5 14.33 -1.75 0.14
N GLN A 6 13.91 -0.59 0.70
CA GLN A 6 14.46 0.72 0.39
C GLN A 6 14.73 1.51 1.67
N LYS A 7 15.60 2.51 1.58
CA LYS A 7 15.85 3.49 2.63
C LYS A 7 15.68 4.89 2.03
N ALA A 8 14.88 5.72 2.66
CA ALA A 8 14.69 7.10 2.23
C ALA A 8 16.02 7.87 2.26
N ASN A 9 16.29 8.64 1.20
CA ASN A 9 17.43 9.56 1.19
C ASN A 9 17.01 10.90 1.81
N ILE A 10 17.36 11.10 3.06
CA ILE A 10 16.97 12.27 3.87
C ILE A 10 18.13 13.22 4.16
N ALA A 11 19.30 13.00 3.56
CA ALA A 11 20.52 13.75 3.90
C ALA A 11 20.37 15.28 3.73
N ILE A 12 19.71 15.71 2.64
CA ILE A 12 19.45 17.14 2.39
C ILE A 12 18.50 17.71 3.43
N ALA A 13 17.41 16.99 3.74
CA ALA A 13 16.43 17.44 4.74
C ALA A 13 17.06 17.56 6.14
N GLN A 14 17.86 16.56 6.54
CA GLN A 14 18.60 16.59 7.81
C GLN A 14 19.59 17.76 7.87
N GLY A 15 20.34 18.00 6.79
CA GLY A 15 21.25 19.11 6.67
C GLY A 15 20.58 20.49 6.74
N ALA A 16 19.31 20.57 6.36
CA ALA A 16 18.49 21.77 6.46
C ALA A 16 17.71 21.88 7.79
N GLY A 17 17.91 20.96 8.75
CA GLY A 17 17.22 20.96 10.04
C GLY A 17 15.73 20.56 9.97
N ILE A 18 15.30 19.94 8.87
CA ILE A 18 13.92 19.45 8.71
C ILE A 18 13.76 18.19 9.56
N PRO A 19 12.65 18.06 10.33
CA PRO A 19 12.39 16.87 11.13
C PRO A 19 12.37 15.58 10.32
N CYS A 20 13.18 14.59 10.72
CA CYS A 20 13.29 13.30 10.06
C CYS A 20 13.28 12.17 11.08
N GLY A 21 12.55 11.11 10.77
CA GLY A 21 12.63 9.80 11.39
C GLY A 21 13.29 8.80 10.41
N ARG A 22 12.54 7.83 9.93
CA ARG A 22 12.96 6.94 8.83
C ARG A 22 12.92 7.65 7.47
N ALA A 23 12.03 8.64 7.36
CA ALA A 23 11.89 9.56 6.24
C ALA A 23 11.66 10.98 6.79
N VAL A 24 11.37 11.97 5.95
CA VAL A 24 10.98 13.32 6.36
C VAL A 24 9.60 13.25 7.01
N VAL A 25 9.48 13.73 8.26
CA VAL A 25 8.21 13.73 9.00
C VAL A 25 7.26 14.76 8.39
N ILE A 26 6.05 14.32 8.05
CA ILE A 26 4.99 15.20 7.54
C ILE A 26 3.70 15.01 8.35
N ASN A 27 2.84 16.03 8.28
CA ASN A 27 1.47 15.96 8.75
C ASN A 27 0.51 15.54 7.59
N ASP A 28 -0.80 15.51 7.87
CA ASP A 28 -1.84 15.17 6.91
C ASP A 28 -2.01 16.19 5.76
N LYS A 29 -1.35 17.35 5.83
CA LYS A 29 -1.25 18.34 4.76
C LYS A 29 0.05 18.26 3.96
N ALA A 30 0.86 17.22 4.18
CA ALA A 30 2.20 17.03 3.65
C ALA A 30 3.22 18.11 4.08
N GLU A 31 2.95 18.88 5.16
CA GLU A 31 3.82 19.89 5.72
C GLU A 31 4.87 19.23 6.61
N THR A 32 6.12 19.73 6.56
CA THR A 32 7.25 19.20 7.35
C THR A 32 7.37 19.82 8.75
N GLY A 33 6.50 20.76 9.09
CA GLY A 33 6.63 21.59 10.32
C GLY A 33 7.59 22.77 10.16
N ILE A 34 8.30 22.88 9.03
CA ILE A 34 9.03 24.09 8.64
C ILE A 34 8.15 24.91 7.70
N PRO A 35 7.93 26.20 7.92
CA PRO A 35 7.09 27.02 7.05
C PRO A 35 7.52 26.95 5.58
N ASP A 36 6.55 26.83 4.69
CA ASP A 36 6.73 26.79 3.24
C ASP A 36 7.57 25.60 2.73
N VAL A 37 7.66 24.52 3.52
CA VAL A 37 8.37 23.30 3.15
C VAL A 37 7.43 22.10 3.26
N TRP A 38 7.24 21.41 2.16
CA TRP A 38 6.44 20.18 2.02
C TRP A 38 7.34 19.02 1.63
N ALA A 39 6.96 17.80 2.02
CA ALA A 39 7.59 16.58 1.54
C ALA A 39 6.54 15.55 1.12
N CYS A 40 6.87 14.71 0.14
CA CYS A 40 5.96 13.71 -0.40
C CYS A 40 6.71 12.52 -1.01
N GLY A 41 6.00 11.40 -1.17
CA GLY A 41 6.52 10.20 -1.81
C GLY A 41 7.44 9.38 -0.91
N ASP A 42 8.35 8.63 -1.50
CA ASP A 42 9.20 7.65 -0.81
C ASP A 42 10.12 8.27 0.24
N CYS A 43 10.35 9.58 0.16
CA CYS A 43 11.16 10.30 1.15
C CYS A 43 10.37 10.87 2.33
N ALA A 44 9.05 10.69 2.39
CA ALA A 44 8.18 11.23 3.42
C ALA A 44 7.57 10.14 4.30
N GLU A 45 7.36 10.44 5.59
CA GLU A 45 6.62 9.59 6.53
C GLU A 45 5.50 10.36 7.22
N LEU A 46 4.31 9.75 7.27
CA LEU A 46 3.15 10.24 7.97
C LEU A 46 2.86 9.33 9.16
N ASP A 47 2.73 9.90 10.37
CA ASP A 47 2.47 9.15 11.61
C ASP A 47 3.48 8.01 11.85
N GLY A 48 4.76 8.24 11.52
CA GLY A 48 5.83 7.25 11.65
C GLY A 48 5.79 6.12 10.61
N VAL A 49 4.93 6.22 9.58
CA VAL A 49 4.76 5.21 8.55
C VAL A 49 5.28 5.72 7.20
N ASN A 50 6.29 5.04 6.65
CA ASN A 50 6.76 5.21 5.28
C ASN A 50 6.48 3.90 4.52
N VAL A 51 5.49 3.89 3.63
CA VAL A 51 5.06 2.68 2.90
C VAL A 51 5.82 2.52 1.59
N ALA A 52 6.29 3.64 1.00
CA ALA A 52 6.99 3.69 -0.28
C ALA A 52 6.23 2.97 -1.41
N LEU A 53 4.95 3.32 -1.56
CA LEU A 53 4.07 2.84 -2.62
C LEU A 53 3.73 3.96 -3.59
N TRP A 54 3.60 3.63 -4.87
CA TRP A 54 3.24 4.58 -5.91
C TRP A 54 1.95 5.35 -5.62
N SER A 55 0.89 4.68 -5.17
CA SER A 55 -0.39 5.30 -4.83
C SER A 55 -0.25 6.33 -3.71
N GLN A 56 0.55 6.03 -2.69
CA GLN A 56 0.88 6.95 -1.61
C GLN A 56 1.67 8.16 -2.12
N ALA A 57 2.68 7.92 -2.95
CA ALA A 57 3.50 8.99 -3.50
C ALA A 57 2.66 9.99 -4.32
N VAL A 58 1.71 9.49 -5.11
CA VAL A 58 0.78 10.31 -5.90
C VAL A 58 -0.13 11.12 -4.98
N GLU A 59 -0.77 10.52 -3.98
CA GLU A 59 -1.68 11.21 -3.07
C GLU A 59 -0.96 12.28 -2.24
N GLN A 60 0.22 11.97 -1.71
CA GLN A 60 1.06 12.93 -1.01
C GLN A 60 1.51 14.07 -1.94
N GLY A 61 1.90 13.76 -3.17
CA GLY A 61 2.32 14.75 -4.17
C GLY A 61 1.20 15.70 -4.55
N LEU A 62 -0.02 15.19 -4.78
CA LEU A 62 -1.20 16.01 -5.03
C LEU A 62 -1.53 16.92 -3.84
N THR A 63 -1.39 16.41 -2.62
CA THR A 63 -1.63 17.19 -1.40
C THR A 63 -0.57 18.25 -1.20
N ALA A 64 0.71 17.90 -1.30
CA ALA A 64 1.82 18.86 -1.17
C ALA A 64 1.73 19.96 -2.22
N GLY A 65 1.49 19.62 -3.50
CA GLY A 65 1.36 20.60 -4.57
C GLY A 65 0.17 21.54 -4.41
N ALA A 66 -1.00 21.02 -4.00
CA ALA A 66 -2.17 21.84 -3.73
C ALA A 66 -1.92 22.83 -2.60
N ASN A 67 -1.30 22.38 -1.49
CA ASN A 67 -1.06 23.23 -0.32
C ASN A 67 0.08 24.23 -0.57
N ALA A 68 1.11 23.86 -1.29
CA ALA A 68 2.15 24.81 -1.74
C ALA A 68 1.58 25.93 -2.63
N ALA A 69 0.48 25.69 -3.34
CA ALA A 69 -0.25 26.67 -4.12
C ALA A 69 -1.29 27.47 -3.31
N GLY A 70 -1.31 27.33 -1.98
CA GLY A 70 -2.25 28.03 -1.08
C GLY A 70 -3.60 27.32 -0.88
N GLY A 71 -3.71 26.04 -1.26
CA GLY A 71 -4.89 25.21 -0.99
C GLY A 71 -4.93 24.69 0.45
N ASP A 72 -6.00 23.93 0.78
CA ASP A 72 -6.19 23.25 2.06
C ASP A 72 -6.59 21.80 1.84
N ARG A 73 -5.73 21.02 1.18
CA ARG A 73 -5.93 19.61 0.92
C ARG A 73 -5.34 18.77 2.05
N ARG A 74 -6.01 17.67 2.39
CA ARG A 74 -5.51 16.68 3.34
C ARG A 74 -5.28 15.36 2.64
N ILE A 75 -4.24 14.65 3.06
CA ILE A 75 -3.97 13.29 2.64
C ILE A 75 -5.13 12.42 3.14
N GLY A 76 -5.82 11.78 2.21
CA GLY A 76 -6.90 10.88 2.51
C GLY A 76 -6.43 9.56 3.15
N ARG A 77 -7.39 8.67 3.43
CA ARG A 77 -7.05 7.32 3.88
C ARG A 77 -6.18 6.64 2.81
N PHE A 78 -4.98 6.22 3.18
CA PHE A 78 -4.12 5.48 2.26
C PHE A 78 -4.75 4.16 1.85
N ASP A 79 -4.83 3.93 0.57
CA ASP A 79 -4.91 2.59 0.05
C ASP A 79 -3.55 1.90 0.27
N ARG A 80 -3.49 1.05 1.28
CA ARG A 80 -2.28 0.28 1.61
C ARG A 80 -2.17 -1.00 0.78
N SER A 81 -3.05 -1.19 -0.19
CA SER A 81 -2.98 -2.35 -1.05
C SER A 81 -1.78 -2.26 -1.99
N LEU A 82 -1.07 -3.38 -2.10
CA LEU A 82 -0.06 -3.59 -3.12
C LEU A 82 -0.72 -4.25 -4.32
N ILE A 83 -0.67 -3.59 -5.48
CA ILE A 83 -1.08 -4.17 -6.76
C ILE A 83 0.13 -4.21 -7.67
N LEU A 84 0.51 -5.40 -8.09
CA LEU A 84 1.55 -5.64 -9.08
C LEU A 84 0.92 -6.27 -10.32
N ASN A 85 1.02 -5.57 -11.44
CA ASN A 85 0.62 -6.10 -12.74
C ASN A 85 1.88 -6.36 -13.57
N SER A 86 2.11 -7.60 -13.95
CA SER A 86 3.20 -8.01 -14.82
C SER A 86 2.73 -8.95 -15.92
N HIS A 87 3.54 -9.12 -16.96
CA HIS A 87 3.24 -10.07 -18.04
C HIS A 87 3.29 -11.54 -17.58
N LEU A 88 3.89 -11.84 -16.42
CA LEU A 88 3.99 -13.19 -15.87
C LEU A 88 2.88 -13.49 -14.87
N VAL A 89 2.57 -12.51 -14.01
CA VAL A 89 1.63 -12.70 -12.91
C VAL A 89 1.14 -11.36 -12.39
N ASN A 90 -0.13 -11.32 -11.98
CA ASN A 90 -0.69 -10.22 -11.24
C ASN A 90 -0.77 -10.59 -9.76
N LEU A 91 -0.53 -9.64 -8.89
CA LEU A 91 -0.59 -9.80 -7.45
C LEU A 91 -1.40 -8.65 -6.84
N PHE A 92 -2.29 -8.99 -5.94
CA PHE A 92 -2.90 -8.10 -4.96
C PHE A 92 -2.51 -8.55 -3.56
N ALA A 93 -2.21 -7.61 -2.67
CA ALA A 93 -1.92 -7.90 -1.28
C ALA A 93 -2.33 -6.72 -0.38
N LEU A 94 -2.92 -7.01 0.78
CA LEU A 94 -3.36 -6.00 1.75
C LEU A 94 -3.34 -6.58 3.17
N GLY A 95 -3.06 -5.73 4.15
CA GLY A 95 -3.12 -6.04 5.57
C GLY A 95 -1.90 -6.78 6.10
N ASP A 96 -2.09 -7.53 7.18
CA ASP A 96 -1.02 -8.31 7.81
C ASP A 96 -0.81 -9.64 7.08
N LEU A 97 0.31 -9.76 6.40
CA LEU A 97 0.70 -10.95 5.63
C LEU A 97 1.80 -11.76 6.32
N SER A 98 2.23 -11.37 7.53
CA SER A 98 3.30 -12.06 8.26
C SER A 98 2.92 -13.51 8.62
N GLY A 99 1.63 -13.74 8.81
CA GLY A 99 1.11 -15.02 9.25
C GLY A 99 1.34 -15.30 10.75
N GLU A 100 2.03 -14.41 11.46
CA GLU A 100 2.29 -14.58 12.88
C GLU A 100 0.99 -14.51 13.70
N GLY A 101 0.67 -15.58 14.44
CA GLY A 101 -0.57 -15.68 15.21
C GLY A 101 -1.85 -15.70 14.36
N CYS A 102 -1.72 -16.01 13.06
CA CYS A 102 -2.85 -16.07 12.16
C CYS A 102 -3.16 -17.48 11.67
N GLU A 103 -4.44 -17.79 11.50
CA GLU A 103 -4.87 -18.93 10.70
C GLU A 103 -4.85 -18.52 9.22
N CYS A 104 -4.14 -19.28 8.38
CA CYS A 104 -4.09 -19.04 6.94
C CYS A 104 -5.05 -19.98 6.21
N VAL A 105 -5.98 -19.39 5.44
CA VAL A 105 -6.88 -20.12 4.55
C VAL A 105 -6.43 -19.92 3.11
N GLU A 106 -6.08 -20.99 2.42
CA GLU A 106 -5.70 -20.97 1.01
C GLU A 106 -6.85 -21.50 0.14
N ARG A 107 -7.17 -20.78 -0.93
CA ARG A 107 -8.13 -21.18 -1.95
C ARG A 107 -7.54 -21.05 -3.34
N ARG A 108 -7.81 -22.04 -4.19
CA ARG A 108 -7.52 -21.96 -5.62
C ARG A 108 -8.84 -21.89 -6.39
N ARG A 109 -8.93 -20.91 -7.28
CA ARG A 109 -10.08 -20.74 -8.18
C ARG A 109 -9.60 -20.86 -9.62
N THR A 110 -10.34 -21.59 -10.43
CA THR A 110 -10.15 -21.62 -11.88
C THR A 110 -11.36 -20.96 -12.51
N PHE A 111 -11.12 -19.98 -13.37
CA PHE A 111 -12.18 -19.26 -14.07
C PHE A 111 -12.42 -19.92 -15.42
N THR A 112 -13.68 -20.16 -15.77
CA THR A 112 -14.13 -20.73 -17.04
C THR A 112 -14.61 -19.60 -17.95
N GLY A 113 -14.50 -19.77 -19.28
CA GLY A 113 -15.04 -18.82 -20.26
C GLY A 113 -14.00 -18.07 -21.09
N PHE A 114 -12.77 -18.59 -21.17
CA PHE A 114 -11.69 -17.98 -21.96
C PHE A 114 -11.48 -18.67 -23.31
N SER A 115 -10.87 -17.93 -24.25
CA SER A 115 -10.52 -18.39 -25.57
C SER A 115 -9.57 -19.59 -25.54
N ILE A 116 -9.66 -20.46 -26.54
CA ILE A 116 -8.94 -21.73 -26.68
C ILE A 116 -7.41 -21.59 -26.56
N ASN A 117 -6.87 -20.38 -26.76
CA ASN A 117 -5.42 -20.10 -26.73
C ASN A 117 -4.92 -19.50 -25.42
N GLU A 118 -5.78 -19.24 -24.46
CA GLU A 118 -5.40 -18.69 -23.16
C GLU A 118 -5.52 -19.74 -22.07
N LYS A 119 -4.48 -19.89 -21.25
CA LYS A 119 -4.60 -20.70 -20.03
C LYS A 119 -5.76 -20.15 -19.21
N PRO A 120 -6.69 -21.00 -18.72
CA PRO A 120 -7.75 -20.53 -17.86
C PRO A 120 -7.10 -19.75 -16.70
N PRO A 121 -7.49 -18.48 -16.49
CA PRO A 121 -6.90 -17.70 -15.42
C PRO A 121 -7.23 -18.37 -14.11
N THR A 122 -6.19 -18.67 -13.36
CA THR A 122 -6.31 -19.19 -12.00
C THR A 122 -6.04 -18.06 -11.03
N ALA A 123 -6.68 -18.09 -9.87
CA ALA A 123 -6.32 -17.29 -8.73
C ALA A 123 -5.92 -18.19 -7.58
N LEU A 124 -4.79 -17.89 -6.97
CA LEU A 124 -4.42 -18.39 -5.66
C LEU A 124 -4.72 -17.28 -4.66
N GLU A 125 -5.62 -17.55 -3.74
CA GLU A 125 -6.07 -16.61 -2.71
C GLU A 125 -5.63 -17.12 -1.35
N LYS A 126 -4.94 -16.26 -0.57
CA LYS A 126 -4.62 -16.52 0.84
C LYS A 126 -5.29 -15.45 1.70
N ARG A 127 -5.89 -15.90 2.79
CA ARG A 127 -6.55 -15.06 3.80
C ARG A 127 -5.97 -15.37 5.16
N PHE A 128 -5.62 -14.32 5.90
CA PHE A 128 -5.03 -14.43 7.23
C PHE A 128 -6.05 -13.94 8.26
N TYR A 129 -6.42 -14.83 9.18
CA TYR A 129 -7.39 -14.54 10.24
C TYR A 129 -6.68 -14.55 11.59
N ARG A 130 -6.94 -13.52 12.39
CA ARG A 130 -6.51 -13.43 13.79
C ARG A 130 -7.75 -13.23 14.65
N ASP A 131 -7.91 -14.07 15.68
CA ASP A 131 -9.08 -14.08 16.56
C ASP A 131 -10.43 -14.16 15.78
N GLY A 132 -10.43 -14.86 14.64
CA GLY A 132 -11.58 -15.01 13.76
C GLY A 132 -11.83 -13.83 12.79
N TYR A 133 -11.06 -12.78 12.85
CA TYR A 133 -11.19 -11.61 11.97
C TYR A 133 -10.17 -11.61 10.84
N LEU A 134 -10.60 -11.23 9.64
CA LEU A 134 -9.72 -11.12 8.47
C LEU A 134 -8.80 -9.89 8.63
N VAL A 135 -7.51 -10.14 8.86
CA VAL A 135 -6.49 -9.09 9.09
C VAL A 135 -5.59 -8.85 7.89
N GLY A 136 -5.58 -9.77 6.93
CA GLY A 136 -4.78 -9.61 5.71
C GLY A 136 -5.10 -10.68 4.67
N GLY A 137 -4.66 -10.44 3.44
CA GLY A 137 -4.82 -11.40 2.37
C GLY A 137 -4.07 -11.02 1.10
N CYS A 138 -3.87 -12.02 0.24
CA CYS A 138 -3.30 -11.80 -1.07
C CYS A 138 -3.98 -12.65 -2.14
N ILE A 139 -3.97 -12.18 -3.37
CA ILE A 139 -4.47 -12.88 -4.55
C ILE A 139 -3.36 -12.86 -5.59
N LEU A 140 -3.02 -14.03 -6.11
CA LEU A 140 -2.06 -14.22 -7.19
C LEU A 140 -2.78 -14.74 -8.43
N GLY A 141 -2.58 -14.11 -9.58
CA GLY A 141 -3.20 -14.48 -10.85
C GLY A 141 -4.39 -13.60 -11.21
N ASN A 142 -5.61 -14.15 -11.30
CA ASN A 142 -6.79 -13.35 -11.58
C ASN A 142 -7.27 -12.57 -10.36
N LEU A 143 -7.27 -11.25 -10.45
CA LEU A 143 -7.57 -10.33 -9.34
C LEU A 143 -9.06 -10.00 -9.16
N SER A 144 -9.98 -10.71 -9.80
CA SER A 144 -11.43 -10.39 -9.77
C SER A 144 -12.07 -10.38 -8.36
N GLY A 145 -11.41 -10.96 -7.35
CA GLY A 145 -11.84 -10.94 -5.94
C GLY A 145 -11.25 -9.81 -5.09
N MET A 146 -10.40 -8.97 -5.67
CA MET A 146 -9.60 -7.96 -4.97
C MET A 146 -10.44 -6.98 -4.16
N GLU A 147 -11.45 -6.36 -4.77
CA GLU A 147 -12.30 -5.37 -4.11
C GLU A 147 -13.10 -5.96 -2.95
N SER A 148 -13.61 -7.19 -3.12
CA SER A 148 -14.31 -7.89 -2.04
C SER A 148 -13.38 -8.21 -0.86
N MET A 149 -12.15 -8.66 -1.13
CA MET A 149 -11.17 -8.93 -0.08
C MET A 149 -10.75 -7.65 0.64
N LYS A 150 -10.50 -6.57 -0.10
CA LYS A 150 -10.17 -5.26 0.44
C LYS A 150 -11.25 -4.77 1.42
N LYS A 151 -12.51 -4.76 0.96
CA LYS A 151 -13.64 -4.38 1.79
C LYS A 151 -13.73 -5.20 3.07
N GLN A 152 -13.60 -6.54 2.98
CA GLN A 152 -13.65 -7.43 4.14
C GLN A 152 -12.53 -7.17 5.15
N ILE A 153 -11.30 -6.85 4.68
CA ILE A 153 -10.18 -6.52 5.56
C ILE A 153 -10.41 -5.17 6.25
N GLU A 154 -10.89 -4.15 5.50
CA GLU A 154 -11.14 -2.81 6.03
C GLU A 154 -12.30 -2.77 7.03
N GLU A 155 -13.31 -3.61 6.85
CA GLU A 155 -14.47 -3.75 7.74
C GLU A 155 -14.22 -4.69 8.92
N GLY A 156 -13.08 -5.39 8.96
CA GLY A 156 -12.79 -6.39 9.98
C GLY A 156 -13.79 -7.56 9.96
N ALA A 157 -14.08 -8.07 8.75
CA ALA A 157 -15.07 -9.13 8.59
C ALA A 157 -14.66 -10.39 9.34
N SER A 158 -15.59 -10.98 10.10
CA SER A 158 -15.43 -12.29 10.72
C SER A 158 -15.51 -13.39 9.66
N ARG A 159 -14.90 -14.56 10.00
CA ARG A 159 -14.88 -15.76 9.15
C ARG A 159 -16.25 -16.38 8.96
#